data_2ac6029196f31332d5fcc3eba007918a
#
_entry.id   2ac6029196f31332d5fcc3eba007918a
#
_cell.length_a   1.000
_cell.length_b   1.000
_cell.length_c   1.000
_cell.angle_alpha   90.00
_cell.angle_beta   90.00
_cell.angle_gamma   90.00
#
_symmetry.space_group_name_H-M   'P 1'
#
loop_
_entity.id
_entity.type
_entity.pdbx_description
1 polymer ?
#
loop_
_entity_poly.entity_id
_entity_poly.type
_entity_poly.pdbx_seq_one_letter_code
_entity_poly.pdbx_strand_id
1 'polypeptide(L)'
;MSQNGGTVGTEYPDYTEHGRQYGSFGRGRYLFPVDELEKDRLDIFHHLITKARGGLWEVPLPAKSHVLDLGTGTGIWAIDVGDQLYRNEDQKAQVLGLDLSLIQPKLIPTCVRFERADVEAPLPAPEQTFDLVHIQMLLGSIRDWPDLYRKSFRHIKPGGYIEQVEIEWIPRSDDNTLESNSLLVYWGENLRRAMHRYGQPIDIIDTKKELHAAGFTDITEKMIRLPTNPWSQNPMEEELGRWFNLGLTHCLEGLTLAPFIQVERWPKHEVDRLVDDLKKEICRLNVHAYCRM
;
A
#
# COMPACT_ATOMS: atom_id res chain seq x y z
N MET A 1 9.78 -37.09 -29.65
CA MET A 1 8.92 -37.12 -28.46
C MET A 1 9.55 -36.18 -27.46
N SER A 2 9.05 -34.95 -27.45
CA SER A 2 9.55 -33.88 -26.57
C SER A 2 8.58 -33.81 -25.37
N GLN A 3 9.09 -34.12 -24.18
CA GLN A 3 8.32 -33.99 -22.95
C GLN A 3 8.32 -32.50 -22.55
N ASN A 4 7.18 -31.88 -22.68
CA ASN A 4 6.87 -30.60 -22.04
C ASN A 4 6.77 -30.84 -20.52
N GLY A 5 7.82 -30.53 -19.79
CA GLY A 5 7.80 -30.40 -18.35
C GLY A 5 7.12 -29.08 -17.95
N GLY A 6 5.78 -29.05 -17.96
CA GLY A 6 5.03 -27.99 -17.30
C GLY A 6 5.26 -28.08 -15.81
N THR A 7 5.92 -27.09 -15.22
CA THR A 7 5.90 -26.86 -13.77
C THR A 7 4.47 -26.64 -13.35
N VAL A 8 3.88 -27.64 -12.72
CA VAL A 8 2.60 -27.51 -12.00
C VAL A 8 2.87 -26.53 -10.85
N GLY A 9 2.51 -25.27 -11.04
CA GLY A 9 2.54 -24.30 -9.97
C GLY A 9 1.62 -24.82 -8.85
N THR A 10 2.15 -24.94 -7.66
CA THR A 10 1.38 -25.25 -6.47
C THR A 10 0.30 -24.17 -6.35
N GLU A 11 -0.97 -24.57 -6.62
CA GLU A 11 -2.11 -23.71 -6.37
C GLU A 11 -2.18 -23.46 -4.86
N TYR A 12 -2.15 -22.20 -4.47
CA TYR A 12 -2.44 -21.75 -3.11
C TYR A 12 -3.87 -21.19 -3.12
N PRO A 13 -4.91 -22.03 -2.87
CA PRO A 13 -6.29 -21.56 -2.89
C PRO A 13 -6.52 -20.58 -1.75
N ASP A 14 -7.11 -19.44 -2.06
CA ASP A 14 -7.51 -18.46 -1.07
C ASP A 14 -8.50 -19.08 -0.08
N TYR A 15 -8.57 -18.53 1.12
CA TYR A 15 -9.48 -18.99 2.17
C TYR A 15 -10.42 -17.87 2.63
N THR A 16 -11.59 -18.26 3.13
CA THR A 16 -12.58 -17.32 3.66
C THR A 16 -12.59 -17.35 5.18
N GLU A 17 -12.51 -16.18 5.81
CA GLU A 17 -12.62 -16.01 7.25
C GLU A 17 -13.40 -14.73 7.56
N HIS A 18 -14.34 -14.79 8.49
CA HIS A 18 -15.21 -13.66 8.89
C HIS A 18 -15.96 -12.99 7.73
N GLY A 19 -16.22 -13.71 6.64
CA GLY A 19 -16.92 -13.20 5.45
C GLY A 19 -16.01 -12.50 4.44
N ARG A 20 -14.71 -12.43 4.67
CA ARG A 20 -13.69 -11.87 3.77
C ARG A 20 -12.79 -12.98 3.21
N GLN A 21 -12.21 -12.75 2.04
CA GLN A 21 -11.28 -13.68 1.40
C GLN A 21 -9.83 -13.24 1.62
N TYR A 22 -8.97 -14.20 1.94
CA TYR A 22 -7.55 -13.99 2.24
C TYR A 22 -6.66 -14.89 1.37
N GLY A 23 -5.50 -14.38 0.97
CA GLY A 23 -4.50 -15.15 0.24
C GLY A 23 -3.83 -16.21 1.13
N SER A 24 -3.59 -17.39 0.60
CA SER A 24 -2.94 -18.47 1.35
C SER A 24 -1.44 -18.62 1.09
N PHE A 25 -0.91 -17.98 0.03
CA PHE A 25 0.53 -17.93 -0.16
C PHE A 25 1.18 -17.10 0.96
N GLY A 26 2.11 -17.71 1.69
CA GLY A 26 2.69 -17.06 2.87
C GLY A 26 1.68 -16.79 3.99
N ARG A 27 0.70 -17.69 4.19
CA ARG A 27 -0.34 -17.56 5.24
C ARG A 27 0.27 -17.14 6.58
N GLY A 28 -0.32 -16.12 7.20
CA GLY A 28 0.21 -15.51 8.42
C GLY A 28 1.32 -14.47 8.18
N ARG A 29 1.56 -14.06 6.92
CA ARG A 29 2.45 -12.92 6.58
C ARG A 29 1.70 -11.65 6.23
N TYR A 30 0.47 -11.78 5.77
CA TYR A 30 -0.40 -10.67 5.41
C TYR A 30 -1.76 -10.85 6.07
N LEU A 31 -2.21 -9.85 6.82
CA LEU A 31 -3.45 -9.91 7.60
C LEU A 31 -4.67 -9.35 6.88
N PHE A 32 -4.48 -8.67 5.76
CA PHE A 32 -5.57 -7.98 5.08
C PHE A 32 -6.20 -8.85 4.00
N PRO A 33 -7.49 -8.61 3.64
CA PRO A 33 -8.17 -9.37 2.60
C PRO A 33 -7.56 -9.21 1.21
N VAL A 34 -8.02 -10.08 0.27
CA VAL A 34 -7.66 -10.03 -1.17
C VAL A 34 -8.89 -10.11 -2.06
N ASP A 35 -10.07 -9.88 -1.50
CA ASP A 35 -11.37 -9.93 -2.20
C ASP A 35 -11.67 -8.66 -3.03
N GLU A 36 -12.79 -8.64 -3.74
CA GLU A 36 -13.19 -7.52 -4.59
C GLU A 36 -13.33 -6.20 -3.79
N LEU A 37 -13.85 -6.25 -2.55
CA LEU A 37 -13.97 -5.05 -1.71
C LEU A 37 -12.59 -4.46 -1.38
N GLU A 38 -11.59 -5.31 -1.20
CA GLU A 38 -10.22 -4.86 -0.96
C GLU A 38 -9.58 -4.30 -2.24
N LYS A 39 -9.85 -4.90 -3.41
CA LYS A 39 -9.41 -4.37 -4.70
C LYS A 39 -9.99 -2.96 -4.95
N ASP A 40 -11.30 -2.79 -4.75
CA ASP A 40 -11.95 -1.48 -4.87
C ASP A 40 -11.29 -0.44 -3.96
N ARG A 41 -10.96 -0.83 -2.72
CA ARG A 41 -10.23 0.05 -1.80
C ARG A 41 -8.87 0.44 -2.34
N LEU A 42 -8.07 -0.52 -2.80
CA LEU A 42 -6.72 -0.28 -3.35
C LEU A 42 -6.79 0.69 -4.54
N ASP A 43 -7.76 0.53 -5.42
CA ASP A 43 -7.95 1.38 -6.59
C ASP A 43 -8.38 2.81 -6.19
N ILE A 44 -9.25 2.95 -5.18
CA ILE A 44 -9.61 4.26 -4.59
C ILE A 44 -8.37 4.95 -4.02
N PHE A 45 -7.54 4.24 -3.27
CA PHE A 45 -6.31 4.81 -2.70
C PHE A 45 -5.28 5.15 -3.77
N HIS A 46 -5.15 4.36 -4.81
CA HIS A 46 -4.31 4.70 -5.95
C HIS A 46 -4.72 6.04 -6.58
N HIS A 47 -6.02 6.23 -6.83
CA HIS A 47 -6.54 7.49 -7.36
C HIS A 47 -6.27 8.67 -6.41
N LEU A 48 -6.54 8.50 -5.11
CA LEU A 48 -6.27 9.50 -4.08
C LEU A 48 -4.79 9.91 -4.07
N ILE A 49 -3.89 8.93 -4.03
CA ILE A 49 -2.43 9.14 -3.94
C ILE A 49 -1.92 9.84 -5.19
N THR A 50 -2.31 9.36 -6.37
CA THR A 50 -1.92 9.96 -7.66
C THR A 50 -2.39 11.41 -7.75
N LYS A 51 -3.60 11.69 -7.30
CA LYS A 51 -4.15 13.06 -7.26
C LYS A 51 -3.42 13.93 -6.25
N ALA A 52 -3.18 13.45 -5.05
CA ALA A 52 -2.49 14.18 -3.99
C ALA A 52 -1.05 14.55 -4.36
N ARG A 53 -0.36 13.67 -5.10
CA ARG A 53 1.01 13.86 -5.59
C ARG A 53 1.07 14.66 -6.90
N GLY A 54 -0.03 14.72 -7.65
CA GLY A 54 -0.05 15.32 -8.99
C GLY A 54 0.56 14.44 -10.08
N GLY A 55 0.75 13.14 -9.83
CA GLY A 55 1.33 12.19 -10.78
C GLY A 55 1.61 10.83 -10.17
N LEU A 56 2.01 9.89 -11.03
CA LEU A 56 2.32 8.51 -10.63
C LEU A 56 3.69 8.40 -9.95
N TRP A 57 4.67 9.21 -10.37
CA TRP A 57 6.01 9.29 -9.79
C TRP A 57 6.54 10.73 -9.86
N GLU A 58 7.57 11.05 -9.07
CA GLU A 58 8.16 12.40 -9.01
C GLU A 58 9.62 12.46 -9.49
N VAL A 59 10.29 11.30 -9.62
CA VAL A 59 11.68 11.23 -10.05
C VAL A 59 11.82 11.30 -11.57
N PRO A 60 12.95 11.79 -12.11
CA PRO A 60 13.18 11.77 -13.55
C PRO A 60 13.33 10.32 -14.04
N LEU A 61 12.37 9.84 -14.82
CA LEU A 61 12.43 8.52 -15.45
C LEU A 61 12.61 8.64 -16.98
N PRO A 62 13.68 8.05 -17.54
CA PRO A 62 13.81 7.89 -18.98
C PRO A 62 12.67 7.04 -19.58
N ALA A 63 12.32 7.29 -20.82
CA ALA A 63 11.25 6.57 -21.51
C ALA A 63 11.47 5.05 -21.67
N LYS A 64 12.70 4.58 -21.48
CA LYS A 64 13.08 3.14 -21.56
C LYS A 64 13.35 2.55 -20.18
N SER A 65 12.74 3.08 -19.14
CA SER A 65 13.01 2.66 -17.75
C SER A 65 12.51 1.27 -17.46
N HIS A 66 13.26 0.57 -16.63
CA HIS A 66 12.82 -0.64 -15.95
C HIS A 66 12.35 -0.28 -14.54
N VAL A 67 11.12 -0.61 -14.22
CA VAL A 67 10.48 -0.25 -12.97
C VAL A 67 10.10 -1.51 -12.19
N LEU A 68 10.35 -1.51 -10.90
CA LEU A 68 9.93 -2.56 -9.97
C LEU A 68 8.92 -1.97 -8.99
N ASP A 69 7.74 -2.59 -8.89
CA ASP A 69 6.68 -2.23 -7.97
C ASP A 69 6.55 -3.32 -6.89
N LEU A 70 6.93 -3.02 -5.67
CA LEU A 70 6.93 -3.94 -4.53
C LEU A 70 5.61 -3.87 -3.79
N GLY A 71 4.89 -5.00 -3.68
CA GLY A 71 3.55 -5.05 -3.12
C GLY A 71 2.52 -4.43 -4.06
N THR A 72 2.54 -4.83 -5.33
CA THR A 72 1.79 -4.20 -6.43
C THR A 72 0.26 -4.24 -6.26
N GLY A 73 -0.29 -5.07 -5.37
CA GLY A 73 -1.73 -5.19 -5.10
C GLY A 73 -2.53 -5.52 -6.36
N THR A 74 -3.50 -4.66 -6.72
CA THR A 74 -4.29 -4.79 -7.96
C THR A 74 -3.46 -4.58 -9.23
N GLY A 75 -2.24 -4.06 -9.10
CA GLY A 75 -1.39 -3.73 -10.23
C GLY A 75 -1.73 -2.41 -10.93
N ILE A 76 -2.71 -1.67 -10.45
CA ILE A 76 -3.21 -0.45 -11.10
C ILE A 76 -2.09 0.58 -11.29
N TRP A 77 -1.23 0.80 -10.29
CA TRP A 77 -0.10 1.72 -10.43
C TRP A 77 0.89 1.25 -11.51
N ALA A 78 1.26 -0.03 -11.51
CA ALA A 78 2.17 -0.60 -12.50
C ALA A 78 1.60 -0.54 -13.93
N ILE A 79 0.28 -0.75 -14.08
CA ILE A 79 -0.44 -0.63 -15.35
C ILE A 79 -0.41 0.82 -15.84
N ASP A 80 -0.78 1.79 -15.01
CA ASP A 80 -0.78 3.22 -15.35
C ASP A 80 0.63 3.73 -15.72
N VAL A 81 1.66 3.27 -14.99
CA VAL A 81 3.07 3.56 -15.33
C VAL A 81 3.42 2.95 -16.67
N GLY A 82 3.04 1.70 -16.92
CA GLY A 82 3.24 1.02 -18.19
C GLY A 82 2.62 1.80 -19.35
N ASP A 83 1.36 2.19 -19.22
CA ASP A 83 0.63 2.97 -20.23
C ASP A 83 1.27 4.36 -20.47
N GLN A 84 1.75 5.01 -19.40
CA GLN A 84 2.37 6.31 -19.51
C GLN A 84 3.78 6.26 -20.14
N LEU A 85 4.57 5.22 -19.84
CA LEU A 85 5.91 5.03 -20.40
C LEU A 85 5.89 4.44 -21.82
N TYR A 86 4.84 3.66 -22.18
CA TYR A 86 4.74 2.94 -23.47
C TYR A 86 4.01 3.74 -24.56
N ARG A 87 4.15 5.06 -24.57
CA ARG A 87 3.46 5.92 -25.57
C ARG A 87 3.95 5.78 -27.01
N ASN A 88 5.10 5.14 -27.24
CA ASN A 88 5.68 4.89 -28.57
C ASN A 88 6.26 3.47 -28.64
N GLU A 89 6.01 2.74 -29.74
CA GLU A 89 6.47 1.35 -29.94
C GLU A 89 7.99 1.15 -29.84
N ASP A 90 8.78 2.20 -30.06
CA ASP A 90 10.26 2.18 -29.90
C ASP A 90 10.72 2.25 -28.43
N GLN A 91 9.80 2.44 -27.48
CA GLN A 91 10.10 2.56 -26.04
C GLN A 91 9.95 1.19 -25.38
N LYS A 92 11.07 0.59 -25.01
CA LYS A 92 11.13 -0.71 -24.32
C LYS A 92 11.10 -0.56 -22.79
N ALA A 93 10.20 0.26 -22.26
CA ALA A 93 9.95 0.28 -20.83
C ALA A 93 9.48 -1.10 -20.36
N GLN A 94 9.83 -1.48 -19.14
CA GLN A 94 9.37 -2.71 -18.51
C GLN A 94 8.97 -2.41 -17.07
N VAL A 95 7.82 -2.89 -16.69
CA VAL A 95 7.33 -2.78 -15.30
C VAL A 95 7.10 -4.19 -14.76
N LEU A 96 7.76 -4.50 -13.66
CA LEU A 96 7.58 -5.74 -12.90
C LEU A 96 6.87 -5.40 -11.59
N GLY A 97 5.67 -5.94 -11.39
CA GLY A 97 4.97 -5.90 -10.11
C GLY A 97 5.14 -7.21 -9.36
N LEU A 98 5.50 -7.13 -8.08
CA LEU A 98 5.62 -8.27 -7.18
C LEU A 98 4.57 -8.19 -6.08
N ASP A 99 3.89 -9.30 -5.81
CA ASP A 99 2.93 -9.41 -4.70
C ASP A 99 2.83 -10.85 -4.19
N LEU A 100 2.34 -11.01 -2.96
CA LEU A 100 2.01 -12.32 -2.39
C LEU A 100 0.79 -12.96 -3.09
N SER A 101 -0.10 -12.14 -3.65
CA SER A 101 -1.36 -12.56 -4.27
C SER A 101 -1.45 -12.10 -5.72
N LEU A 102 -1.76 -13.02 -6.64
CA LEU A 102 -1.96 -12.68 -8.05
C LEU A 102 -3.43 -12.30 -8.30
N ILE A 103 -3.80 -11.10 -7.81
CA ILE A 103 -5.16 -10.54 -7.94
C ILE A 103 -5.31 -9.55 -9.11
N GLN A 104 -4.24 -9.36 -9.89
CA GLN A 104 -4.15 -8.41 -10.98
C GLN A 104 -5.03 -8.85 -12.17
N PRO A 105 -5.46 -7.90 -13.03
CA PRO A 105 -6.26 -8.22 -14.22
C PRO A 105 -5.44 -9.03 -15.24
N LYS A 106 -6.15 -9.79 -16.10
CA LYS A 106 -5.52 -10.59 -17.17
C LYS A 106 -5.12 -9.75 -18.39
N LEU A 107 -5.83 -8.65 -18.63
CA LEU A 107 -5.56 -7.74 -19.76
C LEU A 107 -4.73 -6.58 -19.24
N ILE A 108 -3.46 -6.58 -19.59
CA ILE A 108 -2.45 -5.60 -19.13
C ILE A 108 -1.59 -5.15 -20.32
N PRO A 109 -0.95 -3.99 -20.23
CA PRO A 109 0.02 -3.54 -21.23
C PRO A 109 1.14 -4.57 -21.42
N THR A 110 1.63 -4.73 -22.65
CA THR A 110 2.67 -5.73 -22.99
C THR A 110 4.01 -5.48 -22.29
N CYS A 111 4.24 -4.29 -21.78
CA CYS A 111 5.42 -3.92 -21.02
C CYS A 111 5.30 -4.19 -19.51
N VAL A 112 4.12 -4.61 -19.04
CA VAL A 112 3.84 -4.91 -17.63
C VAL A 112 3.78 -6.41 -17.42
N ARG A 113 4.35 -6.89 -16.33
CA ARG A 113 4.20 -8.28 -15.88
C ARG A 113 4.07 -8.33 -14.37
N PHE A 114 3.36 -9.32 -13.87
CA PHE A 114 3.20 -9.58 -12.44
C PHE A 114 3.75 -10.95 -12.09
N GLU A 115 4.46 -11.02 -10.97
CA GLU A 115 5.02 -12.26 -10.44
C GLU A 115 4.65 -12.41 -8.96
N ARG A 116 4.31 -13.65 -8.56
CA ARG A 116 4.08 -13.95 -7.14
C ARG A 116 5.42 -14.04 -6.42
N ALA A 117 5.62 -13.16 -5.46
CA ALA A 117 6.83 -13.16 -4.64
C ALA A 117 6.57 -12.55 -3.25
N ASP A 118 7.32 -13.04 -2.27
CA ASP A 118 7.45 -12.37 -0.98
C ASP A 118 8.59 -11.37 -1.08
N VAL A 119 8.29 -10.08 -0.97
CA VAL A 119 9.29 -9.01 -1.08
C VAL A 119 10.28 -9.01 0.10
N GLU A 120 9.97 -9.70 1.20
CA GLU A 120 10.91 -9.94 2.29
C GLU A 120 11.87 -11.12 2.00
N ALA A 121 11.59 -11.99 1.02
CA ALA A 121 12.52 -12.99 0.50
C ALA A 121 13.51 -12.37 -0.53
N PRO A 122 14.49 -13.13 -1.04
CA PRO A 122 15.31 -12.69 -2.17
C PRO A 122 14.43 -12.35 -3.38
N LEU A 123 14.62 -11.15 -3.97
CA LEU A 123 13.82 -10.71 -5.11
C LEU A 123 14.13 -11.53 -6.36
N PRO A 124 13.11 -11.94 -7.15
CA PRO A 124 13.26 -12.78 -8.34
C PRO A 124 13.71 -11.95 -9.57
N ALA A 125 14.72 -11.11 -9.40
CA ALA A 125 15.24 -10.24 -10.45
C ALA A 125 16.76 -10.07 -10.30
N PRO A 126 17.50 -9.79 -11.39
CA PRO A 126 18.92 -9.48 -11.28
C PRO A 126 19.16 -8.17 -10.53
N GLU A 127 20.33 -8.08 -9.88
CA GLU A 127 20.79 -6.82 -9.29
C GLU A 127 21.06 -5.77 -10.38
N GLN A 128 21.05 -4.48 -10.00
CA GLN A 128 21.32 -3.33 -10.88
C GLN A 128 20.48 -3.32 -12.17
N THR A 129 19.20 -3.69 -12.06
CA THR A 129 18.30 -3.82 -13.21
C THR A 129 17.32 -2.65 -13.33
N PHE A 130 16.90 -2.08 -12.21
CA PHE A 130 15.78 -1.14 -12.20
C PHE A 130 16.26 0.31 -12.13
N ASP A 131 15.57 1.18 -12.88
CA ASP A 131 15.74 2.63 -12.84
C ASP A 131 14.90 3.23 -11.68
N LEU A 132 13.80 2.58 -11.32
CA LEU A 132 12.95 2.92 -10.17
C LEU A 132 12.50 1.66 -9.45
N VAL A 133 12.59 1.67 -8.12
CA VAL A 133 11.83 0.78 -7.21
C VAL A 133 10.76 1.62 -6.55
N HIS A 134 9.50 1.19 -6.68
CA HIS A 134 8.33 1.83 -6.11
C HIS A 134 7.77 0.99 -4.97
N ILE A 135 7.35 1.65 -3.90
CA ILE A 135 6.72 1.07 -2.71
C ILE A 135 5.53 1.94 -2.36
N GLN A 136 4.33 1.35 -2.25
CA GLN A 136 3.13 2.10 -1.89
C GLN A 136 2.27 1.33 -0.90
N MET A 137 1.98 1.95 0.25
CA MET A 137 1.07 1.44 1.28
C MET A 137 1.46 0.05 1.83
N LEU A 138 2.73 -0.16 2.11
CA LEU A 138 3.24 -1.41 2.71
C LEU A 138 3.41 -1.35 4.24
N LEU A 139 3.09 -0.23 4.91
CA LEU A 139 3.00 -0.22 6.38
C LEU A 139 2.01 -1.27 6.86
N GLY A 140 2.43 -2.08 7.82
CA GLY A 140 1.65 -3.23 8.30
C GLY A 140 1.82 -4.51 7.48
N SER A 141 2.68 -4.50 6.46
CA SER A 141 2.99 -5.67 5.62
C SER A 141 4.45 -6.10 5.69
N ILE A 142 5.33 -5.24 6.12
CA ILE A 142 6.79 -5.45 6.17
C ILE A 142 7.25 -5.54 7.64
N ARG A 143 8.10 -6.52 7.93
CA ARG A 143 8.73 -6.75 9.24
C ARG A 143 10.09 -6.10 9.36
N ASP A 144 10.88 -6.16 8.29
CA ASP A 144 12.26 -5.67 8.24
C ASP A 144 12.43 -4.65 7.09
N TRP A 145 12.03 -3.40 7.37
CA TRP A 145 12.21 -2.30 6.44
C TRP A 145 13.69 -2.05 6.07
N PRO A 146 14.64 -2.06 7.02
CA PRO A 146 16.06 -1.95 6.69
C PRO A 146 16.54 -2.99 5.69
N ASP A 147 16.09 -4.24 5.80
CA ASP A 147 16.45 -5.29 4.83
C ASP A 147 15.80 -5.06 3.47
N LEU A 148 14.53 -4.63 3.43
CA LEU A 148 13.85 -4.29 2.18
C LEU A 148 14.57 -3.15 1.45
N TYR A 149 15.03 -2.12 2.16
CA TYR A 149 15.79 -1.02 1.55
C TYR A 149 17.15 -1.47 1.03
N ARG A 150 17.89 -2.32 1.76
CA ARG A 150 19.16 -2.90 1.27
C ARG A 150 18.95 -3.75 0.01
N LYS A 151 17.89 -4.55 -0.04
CA LYS A 151 17.51 -5.33 -1.24
C LYS A 151 17.17 -4.40 -2.40
N SER A 152 16.34 -3.41 -2.17
CA SER A 152 15.99 -2.40 -3.19
C SER A 152 17.22 -1.71 -3.74
N PHE A 153 18.14 -1.26 -2.87
CA PHE A 153 19.39 -0.61 -3.28
C PHE A 153 20.25 -1.49 -4.20
N ARG A 154 20.36 -2.80 -3.90
CA ARG A 154 21.12 -3.72 -4.76
C ARG A 154 20.51 -3.92 -6.14
N HIS A 155 19.17 -3.84 -6.24
CA HIS A 155 18.46 -4.06 -7.50
C HIS A 155 18.32 -2.81 -8.36
N ILE A 156 18.55 -1.63 -7.77
CA ILE A 156 18.55 -0.34 -8.49
C ILE A 156 19.90 -0.16 -9.19
N LYS A 157 19.85 0.36 -10.44
CA LYS A 157 21.03 0.78 -11.18
C LYS A 157 21.73 1.96 -10.49
N PRO A 158 23.05 2.14 -10.67
CA PRO A 158 23.68 3.39 -10.26
C PRO A 158 22.98 4.61 -10.88
N GLY A 159 22.59 5.57 -10.04
CA GLY A 159 21.82 6.76 -10.43
C GLY A 159 20.31 6.53 -10.59
N GLY A 160 19.79 5.34 -10.26
CA GLY A 160 18.35 5.08 -10.21
C GLY A 160 17.75 5.49 -8.85
N TYR A 161 16.45 5.30 -8.70
CA TYR A 161 15.65 5.87 -7.62
C TYR A 161 14.87 4.82 -6.85
N ILE A 162 14.57 5.13 -5.60
CA ILE A 162 13.50 4.51 -4.82
C ILE A 162 12.46 5.58 -4.50
N GLU A 163 11.19 5.25 -4.66
CA GLU A 163 10.07 6.05 -4.15
C GLU A 163 9.24 5.23 -3.19
N GLN A 164 8.88 5.82 -2.06
CA GLN A 164 7.99 5.22 -1.09
C GLN A 164 6.87 6.18 -0.75
N VAL A 165 5.64 5.67 -0.75
CA VAL A 165 4.43 6.41 -0.38
C VAL A 165 3.69 5.64 0.70
N GLU A 166 3.53 6.24 1.87
CA GLU A 166 2.84 5.61 2.99
C GLU A 166 1.78 6.52 3.60
N ILE A 167 0.77 5.93 4.21
CA ILE A 167 -0.25 6.64 4.98
C ILE A 167 -0.09 6.28 6.45
N GLU A 168 0.11 7.30 7.29
CA GLU A 168 0.09 7.15 8.74
C GLU A 168 -1.37 7.05 9.23
N TRP A 169 -1.75 5.90 9.74
CA TRP A 169 -3.13 5.63 10.18
C TRP A 169 -3.50 6.25 11.53
N ILE A 170 -2.65 7.10 12.09
CA ILE A 170 -2.90 7.83 13.33
C ILE A 170 -3.51 9.19 13.01
N PRO A 171 -4.80 9.41 13.31
CA PRO A 171 -5.47 10.67 13.01
C PRO A 171 -4.95 11.81 13.87
N ARG A 172 -4.92 13.00 13.30
CA ARG A 172 -4.47 14.26 13.92
C ARG A 172 -5.50 15.36 13.70
N SER A 173 -5.46 16.38 14.53
CA SER A 173 -6.21 17.62 14.37
C SER A 173 -5.37 18.79 14.89
N ASP A 174 -5.40 19.92 14.22
CA ASP A 174 -4.64 21.11 14.62
C ASP A 174 -5.47 22.08 15.49
N ASP A 175 -6.79 21.91 15.52
CA ASP A 175 -7.74 22.82 16.19
C ASP A 175 -8.51 22.17 17.36
N ASN A 176 -8.09 20.99 17.78
CA ASN A 176 -8.68 20.20 18.86
C ASN A 176 -10.14 19.76 18.62
N THR A 177 -10.64 19.76 17.39
CA THR A 177 -11.95 19.21 17.06
C THR A 177 -11.99 17.69 17.09
N LEU A 178 -10.83 17.02 16.99
CA LEU A 178 -10.68 15.60 17.23
C LEU A 178 -10.38 15.38 18.73
N GLU A 179 -11.39 14.99 19.47
CA GLU A 179 -11.26 14.70 20.90
C GLU A 179 -10.39 13.46 21.15
N SER A 180 -9.65 13.43 22.26
CA SER A 180 -8.78 12.29 22.62
C SER A 180 -9.57 10.99 22.89
N ASN A 181 -10.86 11.07 23.19
CA ASN A 181 -11.77 9.95 23.38
C ASN A 181 -12.56 9.58 22.10
N SER A 182 -12.22 10.17 20.96
CA SER A 182 -12.86 9.85 19.69
C SER A 182 -12.63 8.38 19.30
N LEU A 183 -13.63 7.76 18.64
CA LEU A 183 -13.52 6.39 18.18
C LEU A 183 -12.40 6.23 17.13
N LEU A 184 -12.15 7.27 16.35
CA LEU A 184 -11.09 7.25 15.33
C LEU A 184 -9.70 7.20 15.97
N VAL A 185 -9.46 7.96 17.05
CA VAL A 185 -8.21 7.88 17.83
C VAL A 185 -8.10 6.51 18.50
N TYR A 186 -9.17 6.07 19.15
CA TYR A 186 -9.21 4.76 19.79
C TYR A 186 -8.93 3.60 18.82
N TRP A 187 -9.50 3.63 17.63
CA TRP A 187 -9.25 2.66 16.56
C TRP A 187 -7.78 2.69 16.11
N GLY A 188 -7.23 3.85 15.80
CA GLY A 188 -5.85 3.98 15.34
C GLY A 188 -4.85 3.44 16.36
N GLU A 189 -5.03 3.76 17.65
CA GLU A 189 -4.16 3.25 18.73
C GLU A 189 -4.26 1.73 18.90
N ASN A 190 -5.48 1.16 18.81
CA ASN A 190 -5.68 -0.29 18.89
C ASN A 190 -5.10 -1.01 17.67
N LEU A 191 -5.30 -0.47 16.46
CA LEU A 191 -4.70 -1.01 15.25
C LEU A 191 -3.17 -1.00 15.36
N ARG A 192 -2.57 0.12 15.78
CA ARG A 192 -1.12 0.23 16.00
C ARG A 192 -0.63 -0.83 16.99
N ARG A 193 -1.30 -0.99 18.12
CA ARG A 193 -0.95 -1.99 19.14
C ARG A 193 -1.06 -3.42 18.58
N ALA A 194 -2.13 -3.74 17.86
CA ALA A 194 -2.32 -5.05 17.26
C ALA A 194 -1.21 -5.37 16.24
N MET A 195 -0.87 -4.43 15.36
CA MET A 195 0.15 -4.62 14.34
C MET A 195 1.56 -4.71 14.92
N HIS A 196 1.85 -3.98 16.02
CA HIS A 196 3.09 -4.19 16.77
C HIS A 196 3.19 -5.58 17.36
N ARG A 197 2.11 -6.10 17.98
CA ARG A 197 2.08 -7.48 18.51
C ARG A 197 2.23 -8.53 17.42
N TYR A 198 1.70 -8.24 16.24
CA TYR A 198 1.83 -9.13 15.09
C TYR A 198 3.26 -9.12 14.49
N GLY A 199 4.06 -8.10 14.80
CA GLY A 199 5.42 -7.92 14.29
C GLY A 199 5.50 -7.24 12.92
N GLN A 200 4.43 -6.56 12.50
CA GLN A 200 4.37 -5.74 11.28
C GLN A 200 3.82 -4.35 11.65
N PRO A 201 4.63 -3.48 12.26
CA PRO A 201 4.17 -2.18 12.75
C PRO A 201 3.68 -1.29 11.61
N ILE A 202 2.70 -0.43 11.95
CA ILE A 202 2.18 0.62 11.06
C ILE A 202 2.73 2.00 11.40
N ASP A 203 3.70 2.07 12.30
CA ASP A 203 4.37 3.32 12.62
C ASP A 203 5.31 3.72 11.48
N ILE A 204 5.32 5.02 11.17
CA ILE A 204 6.34 5.58 10.29
C ILE A 204 7.68 5.47 10.99
N ILE A 205 8.58 4.70 10.42
CA ILE A 205 9.98 4.62 10.86
C ILE A 205 10.74 5.87 10.40
N ASP A 206 11.94 6.08 10.92
CA ASP A 206 12.85 7.09 10.38
C ASP A 206 13.38 6.65 9.00
N THR A 207 12.48 6.73 8.00
CA THR A 207 12.71 6.25 6.64
C THR A 207 13.96 6.86 6.02
N LYS A 208 14.22 8.15 6.26
CA LYS A 208 15.42 8.82 5.73
C LYS A 208 16.69 8.20 6.26
N LYS A 209 16.75 7.96 7.58
CA LYS A 209 17.90 7.33 8.22
C LYS A 209 18.13 5.92 7.68
N GLU A 210 17.08 5.12 7.55
CA GLU A 210 17.20 3.74 7.08
C GLU A 210 17.55 3.66 5.58
N LEU A 211 17.01 4.55 4.74
CA LEU A 211 17.42 4.67 3.34
C LEU A 211 18.89 5.09 3.21
N HIS A 212 19.33 6.07 4.01
CA HIS A 212 20.73 6.47 4.02
C HIS A 212 21.66 5.32 4.48
N ALA A 213 21.24 4.56 5.50
CA ALA A 213 21.97 3.39 5.95
C ALA A 213 22.04 2.27 4.90
N ALA A 214 21.04 2.17 4.01
CA ALA A 214 21.05 1.25 2.87
C ALA A 214 21.94 1.70 1.70
N GLY A 215 22.39 2.98 1.69
CA GLY A 215 23.29 3.54 0.66
C GLY A 215 22.68 4.61 -0.25
N PHE A 216 21.40 4.96 -0.06
CA PHE A 216 20.75 6.03 -0.83
C PHE A 216 21.26 7.40 -0.39
N THR A 217 21.32 8.33 -1.37
CA THR A 217 21.69 9.74 -1.19
C THR A 217 20.56 10.64 -1.70
N ASP A 218 20.66 11.94 -1.47
CA ASP A 218 19.71 12.95 -1.98
C ASP A 218 18.25 12.66 -1.60
N ILE A 219 18.04 12.19 -0.38
CA ILE A 219 16.74 11.74 0.12
C ILE A 219 15.87 12.96 0.41
N THR A 220 14.74 13.05 -0.28
CA THR A 220 13.71 14.08 -0.05
C THR A 220 12.46 13.44 0.55
N GLU A 221 11.73 14.21 1.35
CA GLU A 221 10.46 13.81 1.94
C GLU A 221 9.45 14.92 1.77
N LYS A 222 8.24 14.54 1.38
CA LYS A 222 7.09 15.42 1.34
C LYS A 222 6.01 14.88 2.25
N MET A 223 5.31 15.79 2.93
CA MET A 223 4.17 15.43 3.76
C MET A 223 2.92 16.07 3.17
N ILE A 224 1.91 15.26 2.92
CA ILE A 224 0.61 15.69 2.42
C ILE A 224 -0.44 15.36 3.46
N ARG A 225 -1.36 16.32 3.74
CA ARG A 225 -2.50 16.08 4.61
C ARG A 225 -3.62 15.42 3.82
N LEU A 226 -4.15 14.35 4.38
CA LEU A 226 -5.35 13.67 3.88
C LEU A 226 -6.48 13.89 4.89
N PRO A 227 -7.36 14.89 4.72
CA PRO A 227 -8.50 15.10 5.60
C PRO A 227 -9.41 13.87 5.60
N THR A 228 -9.90 13.45 6.78
CA THR A 228 -10.75 12.25 6.91
C THR A 228 -12.14 12.43 6.31
N ASN A 229 -12.52 13.67 6.00
CA ASN A 229 -13.75 14.06 5.30
C ASN A 229 -13.52 15.44 4.67
N PRO A 230 -14.45 15.96 3.83
CA PRO A 230 -14.27 17.23 3.12
C PRO A 230 -14.54 18.48 4.01
N TRP A 231 -13.92 18.57 5.17
CA TRP A 231 -14.08 19.69 6.11
C TRP A 231 -13.25 20.93 5.74
N SER A 232 -12.17 20.75 4.96
CA SER A 232 -11.26 21.85 4.63
C SER A 232 -11.90 22.86 3.66
N GLN A 233 -11.58 24.15 3.84
CA GLN A 233 -11.95 25.21 2.92
C GLN A 233 -10.98 25.33 1.72
N ASN A 234 -9.85 24.64 1.76
CA ASN A 234 -8.95 24.53 0.63
C ASN A 234 -9.53 23.54 -0.39
N PRO A 235 -9.78 23.94 -1.65
CA PRO A 235 -10.43 23.08 -2.64
C PRO A 235 -9.70 21.75 -2.89
N MET A 236 -8.36 21.76 -2.86
CA MET A 236 -7.57 20.52 -3.03
C MET A 236 -7.75 19.60 -1.82
N GLU A 237 -7.61 20.11 -0.61
CA GLU A 237 -7.80 19.30 0.61
C GLU A 237 -9.24 18.82 0.74
N GLU A 238 -10.23 19.64 0.35
CA GLU A 238 -11.65 19.25 0.33
C GLU A 238 -11.85 18.05 -0.61
N GLU A 239 -11.27 18.09 -1.80
CA GLU A 239 -11.36 17.00 -2.77
C GLU A 239 -10.62 15.75 -2.28
N LEU A 240 -9.40 15.89 -1.74
CA LEU A 240 -8.67 14.79 -1.12
C LEU A 240 -9.46 14.19 0.05
N GLY A 241 -10.14 15.03 0.84
CA GLY A 241 -11.01 14.62 1.93
C GLY A 241 -12.19 13.76 1.47
N ARG A 242 -12.78 14.05 0.32
CA ARG A 242 -13.85 13.21 -0.28
C ARG A 242 -13.31 11.82 -0.67
N TRP A 243 -12.16 11.79 -1.35
CA TRP A 243 -11.54 10.53 -1.77
C TRP A 243 -11.04 9.71 -0.59
N PHE A 244 -10.41 10.38 0.40
CA PHE A 244 -9.91 9.68 1.58
C PHE A 244 -11.06 9.13 2.45
N ASN A 245 -12.16 9.90 2.61
CA ASN A 245 -13.36 9.43 3.30
C ASN A 245 -13.97 8.19 2.63
N LEU A 246 -14.07 8.20 1.29
CA LEU A 246 -14.51 7.04 0.54
C LEU A 246 -13.58 5.84 0.77
N GLY A 247 -12.27 6.03 0.64
CA GLY A 247 -11.27 5.01 0.91
C GLY A 247 -11.35 4.47 2.34
N LEU A 248 -11.46 5.33 3.35
CA LEU A 248 -11.65 4.95 4.75
C LEU A 248 -12.91 4.10 4.94
N THR A 249 -14.04 4.51 4.34
CA THR A 249 -15.31 3.76 4.44
C THR A 249 -15.15 2.33 3.95
N HIS A 250 -14.37 2.11 2.88
CA HIS A 250 -14.07 0.79 2.34
C HIS A 250 -13.00 0.03 3.14
N CYS A 251 -12.01 0.72 3.72
CA CYS A 251 -10.88 0.06 4.35
C CYS A 251 -11.08 -0.29 5.83
N LEU A 252 -11.94 0.43 6.56
CA LEU A 252 -12.08 0.26 8.01
C LEU A 252 -12.34 -1.20 8.41
N GLU A 253 -13.22 -1.91 7.70
CA GLU A 253 -13.49 -3.32 8.00
C GLU A 253 -12.26 -4.19 7.74
N GLY A 254 -11.66 -4.09 6.54
CA GLY A 254 -10.50 -4.89 6.15
C GLY A 254 -9.29 -4.68 7.07
N LEU A 255 -9.01 -3.43 7.46
CA LEU A 255 -7.91 -3.10 8.36
C LEU A 255 -8.19 -3.50 9.83
N THR A 256 -9.45 -3.72 10.21
CA THR A 256 -9.83 -3.96 11.61
C THR A 256 -10.01 -5.44 11.90
N LEU A 257 -10.64 -6.21 11.00
CA LEU A 257 -11.08 -7.59 11.28
C LEU A 257 -9.95 -8.48 11.79
N ALA A 258 -8.95 -8.74 10.97
CA ALA A 258 -7.89 -9.68 11.35
C ALA A 258 -7.01 -9.15 12.50
N PRO A 259 -6.54 -7.89 12.51
CA PRO A 259 -5.78 -7.36 13.64
C PRO A 259 -6.54 -7.45 14.97
N PHE A 260 -7.81 -7.10 15.01
CA PHE A 260 -8.55 -7.06 16.28
C PHE A 260 -9.03 -8.45 16.71
N ILE A 261 -9.51 -9.29 15.78
CA ILE A 261 -10.00 -10.62 16.12
C ILE A 261 -8.86 -11.60 16.35
N GLN A 262 -7.90 -11.69 15.42
CA GLN A 262 -6.86 -12.72 15.49
C GLN A 262 -5.74 -12.35 16.47
N VAL A 263 -5.35 -11.07 16.54
CA VAL A 263 -4.23 -10.61 17.37
C VAL A 263 -4.71 -10.14 18.75
N GLU A 264 -5.69 -9.25 18.81
CA GLU A 264 -6.20 -8.68 20.08
C GLU A 264 -7.31 -9.52 20.73
N ARG A 265 -7.82 -10.57 20.05
CA ARG A 265 -8.84 -11.50 20.56
C ARG A 265 -10.20 -10.86 20.84
N TRP A 266 -10.54 -9.82 20.10
CA TRP A 266 -11.86 -9.21 20.23
C TRP A 266 -12.96 -10.10 19.65
N PRO A 267 -14.17 -10.11 20.26
CA PRO A 267 -15.33 -10.75 19.64
C PRO A 267 -15.73 -10.04 18.34
N LYS A 268 -16.06 -10.79 17.29
CA LYS A 268 -16.44 -10.23 15.98
C LYS A 268 -17.52 -9.15 16.08
N HIS A 269 -18.57 -9.37 16.89
CA HIS A 269 -19.67 -8.42 17.02
C HIS A 269 -19.27 -7.06 17.62
N GLU A 270 -18.20 -7.01 18.42
CA GLU A 270 -17.64 -5.75 18.93
C GLU A 270 -16.85 -5.03 17.83
N VAL A 271 -16.11 -5.79 17.01
CA VAL A 271 -15.41 -5.25 15.85
C VAL A 271 -16.41 -4.68 14.83
N ASP A 272 -17.48 -5.41 14.51
CA ASP A 272 -18.52 -4.96 13.59
C ASP A 272 -19.15 -3.64 14.07
N ARG A 273 -19.51 -3.56 15.37
CA ARG A 273 -20.05 -2.33 15.97
C ARG A 273 -19.08 -1.17 15.89
N LEU A 274 -17.81 -1.39 16.22
CA LEU A 274 -16.77 -0.36 16.12
C LEU A 274 -16.64 0.18 14.69
N VAL A 275 -16.60 -0.70 13.68
CA VAL A 275 -16.52 -0.32 12.28
C VAL A 275 -17.74 0.50 11.85
N ASP A 276 -18.95 0.09 12.24
CA ASP A 276 -20.18 0.83 11.92
C ASP A 276 -20.21 2.23 12.55
N ASP A 277 -19.73 2.36 13.76
CA ASP A 277 -19.69 3.65 14.45
C ASP A 277 -18.56 4.55 13.94
N LEU A 278 -17.41 3.98 13.56
CA LEU A 278 -16.33 4.70 12.87
C LEU A 278 -16.78 5.27 11.53
N LYS A 279 -17.51 4.49 10.73
CA LYS A 279 -18.06 4.98 9.44
C LYS A 279 -18.97 6.19 9.61
N LYS A 280 -19.67 6.30 10.74
CA LYS A 280 -20.48 7.50 11.07
C LYS A 280 -19.59 8.66 11.53
N GLU A 281 -18.55 8.36 12.33
CA GLU A 281 -17.68 9.40 12.88
C GLU A 281 -16.84 10.07 11.80
N ILE A 282 -16.24 9.31 10.87
CA ILE A 282 -15.44 9.88 9.79
C ILE A 282 -16.23 10.80 8.84
N CYS A 283 -17.56 10.77 8.88
CA CYS A 283 -18.43 11.64 8.09
C CYS A 283 -18.79 12.96 8.80
N ARG A 284 -18.35 13.18 10.04
CA ARG A 284 -18.67 14.39 10.82
C ARG A 284 -17.82 15.57 10.35
N LEU A 285 -18.41 16.49 9.60
CA LEU A 285 -17.73 17.67 9.06
C LEU A 285 -17.20 18.65 10.13
N ASN A 286 -17.71 18.59 11.34
CA ASN A 286 -17.22 19.39 12.47
C ASN A 286 -15.99 18.76 13.17
N VAL A 287 -15.51 17.61 12.71
CA VAL A 287 -14.27 16.98 13.16
C VAL A 287 -13.22 17.16 12.07
N HIS A 288 -12.29 18.07 12.32
CA HIS A 288 -11.24 18.45 11.36
C HIS A 288 -10.02 17.52 11.51
N ALA A 289 -10.27 16.23 11.36
CA ALA A 289 -9.22 15.23 11.45
C ALA A 289 -8.54 15.03 10.08
N TYR A 290 -7.26 14.65 10.12
CA TYR A 290 -6.48 14.26 8.95
C TYR A 290 -5.46 13.17 9.31
N CYS A 291 -5.10 12.35 8.33
CA CYS A 291 -3.92 11.50 8.34
C CYS A 291 -2.79 12.14 7.52
N ARG A 292 -1.55 11.70 7.74
CA ARG A 292 -0.40 12.11 6.96
C ARG A 292 -0.08 11.07 5.89
N MET A 293 0.24 11.54 4.72
CA MET A 293 0.82 10.74 3.66
C MET A 293 2.22 11.26 3.36
#